data_dbe49ec13ecd4be662034a70fec64170
#
_entry.id   dbe49ec13ecd4be662034a70fec64170
#
_cell.length_a   1.000
_cell.length_b   1.000
_cell.length_c   1.000
_cell.angle_alpha   90.00
_cell.angle_beta   90.00
_cell.angle_gamma   90.00
#
_symmetry.space_group_name_H-M   'P 1'
#
loop_
_entity.id
_entity.type
_entity.pdbx_description
1 polymer ?
#
loop_
_entity_poly.entity_id
_entity_poly.type
_entity_poly.pdbx_seq_one_letter_code
_entity_poly.pdbx_strand_id
1 'polypeptide(L)'
;MKVLHVLAQLPVKTGSGVYFTSVIDGLKNYEVEQAAIYGTTPEYDFNILDTVYEVEFEGEDIDFPIVGMSDVMPYNNTLYKNMSENMMTTWQNAFREKLLKAKDEFKPDVVITHHLWILSSIVCEIFTDEKVLAICHNTDLRQAEKNPSIKEKYVTNLDKLDKILALSSSQIDEIVTVYNYSKENIINIGAGYNEKVFFPLNNYEPKEKLEILYAGKFDESKGFYELIKAFRILEIKVKDVELDLIGNLKEEDKERVYSLVGDSKNIKIYNAMDQAHLGEIMRQKDIFILPSYFEGLGLIAVEALGSGLRVVATEIEGLIEFLGDKINNSDIIEYIAMPTI
;
A
#
# COMPACT_ATOMS: atom_id res chain seq x y z
N MET A 1 -26.06 6.16 8.68
CA MET A 1 -25.02 5.21 9.18
C MET A 1 -23.73 6.01 9.38
N LYS A 2 -23.07 5.82 10.51
CA LYS A 2 -21.82 6.50 10.86
C LYS A 2 -20.65 5.52 10.79
N VAL A 3 -19.62 5.85 10.03
CA VAL A 3 -18.43 5.00 9.81
C VAL A 3 -17.20 5.71 10.35
N LEU A 4 -16.48 5.04 11.25
CA LEU A 4 -15.20 5.49 11.78
C LEU A 4 -14.06 4.71 11.11
N HIS A 5 -13.14 5.41 10.46
CA HIS A 5 -11.95 4.84 9.84
C HIS A 5 -10.74 4.97 10.76
N VAL A 6 -9.96 3.91 10.92
CA VAL A 6 -8.82 3.90 11.86
C VAL A 6 -7.55 3.39 11.20
N LEU A 7 -6.48 4.20 11.22
CA LEU A 7 -5.16 3.88 10.67
C LEU A 7 -4.05 4.33 11.64
N ALA A 8 -3.06 3.47 11.91
CA ALA A 8 -1.98 3.78 12.86
C ALA A 8 -0.89 4.73 12.31
N GLN A 9 -0.87 5.00 11.02
CA GLN A 9 0.22 5.70 10.32
C GLN A 9 -0.32 6.79 9.40
N LEU A 10 0.60 7.48 8.72
CA LEU A 10 0.25 8.57 7.80
C LEU A 10 -0.68 8.11 6.68
N PRO A 11 -1.80 8.78 6.45
CA PRO A 11 -2.62 8.60 5.25
C PRO A 11 -1.85 9.03 4.00
N VAL A 12 -2.24 8.53 2.83
CA VAL A 12 -1.70 8.82 1.48
C VAL A 12 -0.20 8.61 1.25
N LYS A 13 0.58 8.31 2.30
CA LYS A 13 2.05 8.16 2.20
C LYS A 13 2.52 6.73 1.94
N THR A 14 1.65 5.75 2.11
CA THR A 14 1.93 4.32 1.92
C THR A 14 0.81 3.66 1.16
N GLY A 15 1.00 2.43 0.68
CA GLY A 15 -0.07 1.65 0.03
C GLY A 15 -1.32 1.51 0.91
N SER A 16 -1.15 1.21 2.20
CA SER A 16 -2.28 1.15 3.15
C SER A 16 -2.89 2.53 3.43
N GLY A 17 -2.08 3.60 3.42
CA GLY A 17 -2.58 4.98 3.56
C GLY A 17 -3.39 5.44 2.35
N VAL A 18 -2.93 5.09 1.14
CA VAL A 18 -3.69 5.33 -0.10
C VAL A 18 -5.00 4.52 -0.10
N TYR A 19 -4.93 3.25 0.31
CA TYR A 19 -6.13 2.41 0.42
C TYR A 19 -7.13 2.97 1.43
N PHE A 20 -6.65 3.45 2.58
CA PHE A 20 -7.46 4.11 3.60
C PHE A 20 -8.24 5.30 3.04
N THR A 21 -7.57 6.22 2.35
CA THR A 21 -8.23 7.38 1.74
C THR A 21 -9.15 6.98 0.58
N SER A 22 -8.82 5.95 -0.18
CA SER A 22 -9.66 5.44 -1.27
C SER A 22 -10.97 4.84 -0.76
N VAL A 23 -10.94 4.14 0.39
CA VAL A 23 -12.17 3.64 1.05
C VAL A 23 -13.05 4.80 1.52
N ILE A 24 -12.46 5.82 2.14
CA ILE A 24 -13.17 7.04 2.55
C ILE A 24 -13.82 7.72 1.36
N ASP A 25 -13.06 7.93 0.27
CA ASP A 25 -13.56 8.59 -0.94
C ASP A 25 -14.65 7.76 -1.64
N GLY A 26 -14.50 6.45 -1.68
CA GLY A 26 -15.52 5.55 -2.22
C GLY A 26 -16.85 5.65 -1.46
N LEU A 27 -16.78 5.75 -0.13
CA LEU A 27 -17.97 5.87 0.72
C LEU A 27 -18.66 7.25 0.62
N LYS A 28 -17.98 8.31 0.13
CA LYS A 28 -18.63 9.62 -0.13
C LYS A 28 -19.77 9.54 -1.14
N ASN A 29 -19.82 8.50 -1.97
CA ASN A 29 -20.91 8.27 -2.93
C ASN A 29 -22.17 7.67 -2.29
N TYR A 30 -22.14 7.38 -1.00
CA TYR A 30 -23.25 6.79 -0.25
C TYR A 30 -23.70 7.73 0.87
N GLU A 31 -24.91 7.54 1.39
CA GLU A 31 -25.44 8.31 2.52
C GLU A 31 -24.85 7.84 3.85
N VAL A 32 -23.55 8.08 4.04
CA VAL A 32 -22.81 7.76 5.25
C VAL A 32 -22.09 8.98 5.78
N GLU A 33 -22.19 9.20 7.09
CA GLU A 33 -21.38 10.17 7.81
C GLU A 33 -20.07 9.50 8.21
N GLN A 34 -18.94 10.14 7.97
CA GLN A 34 -17.63 9.56 8.15
C GLN A 34 -16.76 10.38 9.11
N ALA A 35 -15.98 9.68 9.93
CA ALA A 35 -14.90 10.25 10.73
C ALA A 35 -13.64 9.40 10.61
N ALA A 36 -12.47 9.97 10.91
CA ALA A 36 -11.21 9.27 10.83
C ALA A 36 -10.35 9.47 12.07
N ILE A 37 -9.59 8.40 12.42
CA ILE A 37 -8.49 8.43 13.37
C ILE A 37 -7.24 7.99 12.62
N TYR A 38 -6.16 8.77 12.67
CA TYR A 38 -4.88 8.39 12.07
C TYR A 38 -3.69 9.02 12.77
N GLY A 39 -2.52 8.41 12.59
CA GLY A 39 -1.25 9.01 13.04
C GLY A 39 -0.80 10.10 12.06
N THR A 40 -0.34 11.23 12.57
CA THR A 40 0.23 12.34 11.81
C THR A 40 1.48 12.89 12.47
N THR A 41 2.14 13.84 11.82
CA THR A 41 3.23 14.66 12.39
C THR A 41 2.95 16.13 12.09
N PRO A 42 3.54 17.10 12.84
CA PRO A 42 3.27 18.54 12.67
C PRO A 42 3.54 19.09 11.25
N GLU A 43 4.31 18.37 10.43
CA GLU A 43 4.62 18.77 9.06
C GLU A 43 3.54 18.43 8.02
N TYR A 44 2.55 17.60 8.40
CA TYR A 44 1.49 17.15 7.50
C TYR A 44 0.13 17.66 7.96
N ASP A 45 -0.60 18.22 7.01
CA ASP A 45 -2.01 18.60 7.14
C ASP A 45 -2.81 17.81 6.07
N PHE A 46 -3.55 16.81 6.53
CA PHE A 46 -4.35 15.95 5.66
C PHE A 46 -5.83 16.33 5.74
N ASN A 47 -6.31 17.11 4.78
CA ASN A 47 -7.73 17.45 4.69
C ASN A 47 -8.54 16.28 4.09
N ILE A 48 -8.70 15.19 4.85
CA ILE A 48 -9.35 13.94 4.40
C ILE A 48 -10.86 13.98 4.65
N LEU A 49 -11.26 14.43 5.86
CA LEU A 49 -12.63 14.54 6.33
C LEU A 49 -12.77 15.75 7.28
N ASP A 50 -13.98 16.26 7.42
CA ASP A 50 -14.28 17.36 8.34
C ASP A 50 -14.15 16.92 9.81
N THR A 51 -14.40 15.65 10.12
CA THR A 51 -14.29 15.09 11.47
C THR A 51 -13.09 14.14 11.54
N VAL A 52 -12.01 14.58 12.17
CA VAL A 52 -10.80 13.80 12.38
C VAL A 52 -10.32 13.86 13.83
N TYR A 53 -9.68 12.78 14.27
CA TYR A 53 -9.05 12.64 15.59
C TYR A 53 -7.61 12.21 15.36
N GLU A 54 -6.71 13.17 15.27
CA GLU A 54 -5.30 12.92 14.95
C GLU A 54 -4.52 12.49 16.19
N VAL A 55 -3.59 11.55 16.00
CA VAL A 55 -2.54 11.22 16.97
C VAL A 55 -1.24 11.80 16.44
N GLU A 56 -0.77 12.88 17.09
CA GLU A 56 0.39 13.63 16.65
C GLU A 56 1.68 13.02 17.20
N PHE A 57 2.51 12.51 16.29
CA PHE A 57 3.87 12.03 16.57
C PHE A 57 4.87 13.18 16.43
N GLU A 58 5.99 13.12 17.16
CA GLU A 58 6.98 14.20 17.26
C GLU A 58 6.32 15.54 17.66
N GLY A 59 5.21 15.46 18.45
CA GLY A 59 4.35 16.54 18.85
C GLY A 59 3.73 16.35 20.23
N GLU A 60 2.45 16.74 20.37
CA GLU A 60 1.79 16.79 21.68
C GLU A 60 1.45 15.40 22.25
N ASP A 61 1.07 14.44 21.42
CA ASP A 61 0.59 13.13 21.89
C ASP A 61 1.75 12.14 22.10
N ILE A 62 2.76 12.14 21.21
CA ILE A 62 3.86 11.17 21.18
C ILE A 62 5.17 11.90 20.82
N ASP A 63 6.25 11.67 21.58
CA ASP A 63 7.53 12.36 21.46
C ASP A 63 8.56 11.68 20.54
N PHE A 64 8.18 10.60 19.84
CA PHE A 64 9.04 9.86 18.92
C PHE A 64 8.43 9.76 17.51
N PRO A 65 9.24 9.42 16.48
CA PRO A 65 8.77 9.29 15.12
C PRO A 65 7.64 8.25 14.95
N ILE A 66 6.77 8.51 14.00
CA ILE A 66 5.61 7.67 13.70
C ILE A 66 5.99 6.19 13.50
N VAL A 67 5.16 5.26 13.99
CA VAL A 67 5.47 3.84 13.95
C VAL A 67 5.05 3.24 12.62
N GLY A 68 6.03 2.68 11.89
CA GLY A 68 5.82 2.10 10.57
C GLY A 68 5.45 0.62 10.59
N MET A 69 4.57 0.20 9.68
CA MET A 69 4.21 -1.20 9.44
C MET A 69 5.24 -1.96 8.59
N SER A 70 6.24 -1.29 8.06
CA SER A 70 7.36 -1.89 7.30
C SER A 70 8.69 -1.43 7.85
N ASP A 71 9.75 -2.24 7.65
CA ASP A 71 11.11 -1.88 8.04
C ASP A 71 11.63 -0.65 7.28
N VAL A 72 11.10 -0.39 6.09
CA VAL A 72 11.41 0.79 5.27
C VAL A 72 10.12 1.54 4.96
N MET A 73 10.02 2.78 5.46
CA MET A 73 8.90 3.69 5.20
C MET A 73 9.38 4.87 4.37
N PRO A 74 8.49 5.59 3.65
CA PRO A 74 8.85 6.77 2.87
C PRO A 74 9.05 8.04 3.73
N TYR A 75 9.09 7.89 5.06
CA TYR A 75 9.31 8.94 6.06
C TYR A 75 10.14 8.38 7.22
N ASN A 76 10.69 9.26 8.07
CA ASN A 76 11.36 8.85 9.30
C ASN A 76 10.39 8.10 10.21
N ASN A 77 10.77 6.90 10.66
CA ASN A 77 9.86 6.05 11.40
C ASN A 77 10.53 5.26 12.52
N THR A 78 9.74 4.99 13.54
CA THR A 78 10.04 4.01 14.58
C THR A 78 9.61 2.61 14.11
N LEU A 79 10.38 1.57 14.46
CA LEU A 79 9.96 0.18 14.20
C LEU A 79 9.34 -0.43 15.46
N TYR A 80 8.25 -1.18 15.33
CA TYR A 80 7.62 -1.86 16.47
C TYR A 80 8.59 -2.69 17.29
N LYS A 81 9.54 -3.39 16.65
CA LYS A 81 10.56 -4.20 17.32
C LYS A 81 11.57 -3.40 18.16
N ASN A 82 11.68 -2.11 17.92
CA ASN A 82 12.60 -1.21 18.61
C ASN A 82 11.90 -0.39 19.71
N MET A 83 10.58 -0.51 19.84
CA MET A 83 9.85 0.21 20.89
C MET A 83 10.13 -0.39 22.26
N SER A 84 10.48 0.47 23.20
CA SER A 84 10.50 0.11 24.62
C SER A 84 9.06 -0.10 25.14
N GLU A 85 8.92 -0.73 26.30
CA GLU A 85 7.60 -0.88 26.93
C GLU A 85 6.93 0.47 27.21
N ASN A 86 7.71 1.48 27.59
CA ASN A 86 7.21 2.83 27.82
C ASN A 86 6.69 3.47 26.52
N MET A 87 7.45 3.37 25.42
CA MET A 87 7.01 3.85 24.09
C MET A 87 5.73 3.15 23.65
N MET A 88 5.64 1.82 23.83
CA MET A 88 4.44 1.06 23.51
C MET A 88 3.23 1.53 24.33
N THR A 89 3.43 1.77 25.63
CA THR A 89 2.38 2.28 26.53
C THR A 89 1.93 3.68 26.11
N THR A 90 2.87 4.59 25.83
CA THR A 90 2.56 5.95 25.35
C THR A 90 1.76 5.90 24.06
N TRP A 91 2.21 5.10 23.08
CA TRP A 91 1.54 4.90 21.80
C TRP A 91 0.11 4.37 21.97
N GLN A 92 -0.06 3.31 22.77
CA GLN A 92 -1.38 2.73 23.03
C GLN A 92 -2.33 3.73 23.71
N ASN A 93 -1.83 4.50 24.68
CA ASN A 93 -2.65 5.48 25.40
C ASN A 93 -3.09 6.64 24.51
N ALA A 94 -2.22 7.14 23.64
CA ALA A 94 -2.55 8.19 22.68
C ALA A 94 -3.67 7.75 21.73
N PHE A 95 -3.57 6.56 21.14
CA PHE A 95 -4.66 6.04 20.29
C PHE A 95 -5.93 5.74 21.09
N ARG A 96 -5.83 5.19 22.32
CA ARG A 96 -7.00 4.94 23.18
C ARG A 96 -7.78 6.22 23.48
N GLU A 97 -7.08 7.31 23.76
CA GLU A 97 -7.72 8.60 24.04
C GLU A 97 -8.56 9.06 22.84
N LYS A 98 -7.98 9.04 21.62
CA LYS A 98 -8.71 9.46 20.41
C LYS A 98 -9.86 8.49 20.07
N LEU A 99 -9.68 7.19 20.29
CA LEU A 99 -10.73 6.18 20.08
C LEU A 99 -11.91 6.37 21.04
N LEU A 100 -11.65 6.60 22.33
CA LEU A 100 -12.69 6.86 23.32
C LEU A 100 -13.40 8.19 23.03
N LYS A 101 -12.67 9.22 22.64
CA LYS A 101 -13.25 10.50 22.23
C LYS A 101 -14.17 10.33 21.02
N ALA A 102 -13.73 9.61 19.98
CA ALA A 102 -14.56 9.33 18.82
C ALA A 102 -15.79 8.49 19.17
N LYS A 103 -15.65 7.51 20.06
CA LYS A 103 -16.79 6.71 20.54
C LYS A 103 -17.87 7.56 21.22
N ASP A 104 -17.48 8.53 22.03
CA ASP A 104 -18.42 9.40 22.77
C ASP A 104 -19.02 10.51 21.88
N GLU A 105 -18.20 11.18 21.08
CA GLU A 105 -18.61 12.33 20.27
C GLU A 105 -19.27 11.91 18.94
N PHE A 106 -18.60 11.06 18.16
CA PHE A 106 -19.06 10.64 16.84
C PHE A 106 -20.09 9.52 16.91
N LYS A 107 -19.94 8.57 17.83
CA LYS A 107 -20.84 7.40 18.04
C LYS A 107 -21.01 6.59 16.76
N PRO A 108 -19.95 5.92 16.28
CA PRO A 108 -19.99 5.16 15.04
C PRO A 108 -20.93 3.94 15.14
N ASP A 109 -21.59 3.61 14.02
CA ASP A 109 -22.31 2.33 13.87
C ASP A 109 -21.32 1.23 13.43
N VAL A 110 -20.31 1.61 12.65
CA VAL A 110 -19.29 0.72 12.07
C VAL A 110 -17.90 1.36 12.25
N VAL A 111 -16.94 0.52 12.66
CA VAL A 111 -15.52 0.89 12.71
C VAL A 111 -14.75 0.06 11.69
N ILE A 112 -14.03 0.72 10.79
CA ILE A 112 -13.14 0.07 9.82
C ILE A 112 -11.69 0.37 10.23
N THR A 113 -10.98 -0.65 10.70
CA THR A 113 -9.57 -0.52 11.09
C THR A 113 -8.66 -1.12 10.02
N HIS A 114 -7.49 -0.53 9.86
CA HIS A 114 -6.49 -1.00 8.90
C HIS A 114 -5.34 -1.70 9.63
N HIS A 115 -4.91 -2.82 9.05
CA HIS A 115 -3.95 -3.78 9.57
C HIS A 115 -4.47 -4.65 10.74
N LEU A 116 -4.23 -5.94 10.65
CA LEU A 116 -4.49 -6.92 11.71
C LEU A 116 -3.35 -6.86 12.75
N TRP A 117 -3.24 -5.72 13.45
CA TRP A 117 -2.13 -5.46 14.35
C TRP A 117 -2.60 -4.82 15.67
N ILE A 118 -1.70 -4.24 16.42
CA ILE A 118 -1.94 -3.74 17.78
C ILE A 118 -3.12 -2.75 17.85
N LEU A 119 -3.22 -1.80 16.91
CA LEU A 119 -4.31 -0.82 16.93
C LEU A 119 -5.68 -1.48 16.76
N SER A 120 -5.80 -2.45 15.87
CA SER A 120 -7.05 -3.19 15.67
C SER A 120 -7.46 -3.99 16.91
N SER A 121 -6.48 -4.50 17.67
CA SER A 121 -6.74 -5.11 18.99
C SER A 121 -7.33 -4.11 19.98
N ILE A 122 -6.83 -2.88 19.99
CA ILE A 122 -7.35 -1.81 20.87
C ILE A 122 -8.74 -1.39 20.42
N VAL A 123 -8.96 -1.29 19.11
CA VAL A 123 -10.31 -1.00 18.56
C VAL A 123 -11.31 -2.04 19.02
N CYS A 124 -11.01 -3.34 18.91
CA CYS A 124 -11.88 -4.43 19.35
C CYS A 124 -12.12 -4.45 20.87
N GLU A 125 -11.21 -3.89 21.65
CA GLU A 125 -11.39 -3.75 23.11
C GLU A 125 -12.37 -2.62 23.46
N ILE A 126 -12.33 -1.51 22.71
CA ILE A 126 -13.13 -0.32 22.99
C ILE A 126 -14.54 -0.40 22.37
N PHE A 127 -14.64 -0.86 21.14
CA PHE A 127 -15.89 -0.91 20.39
C PHE A 127 -16.51 -2.30 20.47
N THR A 128 -17.26 -2.55 21.54
CA THR A 128 -17.86 -3.87 21.85
C THR A 128 -19.31 -4.00 21.40
N ASP A 129 -19.98 -2.89 21.15
CA ASP A 129 -21.39 -2.82 20.75
C ASP A 129 -21.54 -2.45 19.27
N GLU A 130 -20.50 -1.87 18.69
CA GLU A 130 -20.42 -1.43 17.31
C GLU A 130 -19.91 -2.57 16.41
N LYS A 131 -20.17 -2.49 15.11
CA LYS A 131 -19.59 -3.41 14.14
C LYS A 131 -18.14 -3.06 13.84
N VAL A 132 -17.22 -4.00 14.02
CA VAL A 132 -15.79 -3.80 13.79
C VAL A 132 -15.31 -4.67 12.64
N LEU A 133 -14.82 -4.01 11.57
CA LEU A 133 -14.23 -4.64 10.40
C LEU A 133 -12.73 -4.29 10.34
N ALA A 134 -11.90 -5.23 9.91
CA ALA A 134 -10.48 -4.96 9.73
C ALA A 134 -10.02 -5.30 8.30
N ILE A 135 -9.23 -4.42 7.67
CA ILE A 135 -8.65 -4.64 6.35
C ILE A 135 -7.21 -5.13 6.53
N CYS A 136 -6.91 -6.30 5.96
CA CYS A 136 -5.56 -6.88 5.95
C CYS A 136 -4.72 -6.30 4.79
N HIS A 137 -3.47 -5.88 5.06
CA HIS A 137 -2.58 -5.24 4.08
C HIS A 137 -1.28 -6.00 3.80
N ASN A 138 -1.18 -7.28 4.11
CA ASN A 138 0.03 -8.11 4.02
C ASN A 138 1.20 -7.68 4.92
N THR A 139 1.40 -6.39 5.16
CA THR A 139 2.44 -5.90 6.08
C THR A 139 2.18 -6.31 7.52
N ASP A 140 0.93 -6.46 7.92
CA ASP A 140 0.49 -6.99 9.20
C ASP A 140 0.81 -8.48 9.35
N LEU A 141 0.58 -9.30 8.32
CA LEU A 141 0.97 -10.72 8.30
C LEU A 141 2.50 -10.85 8.48
N ARG A 142 3.26 -10.09 7.69
CA ARG A 142 4.73 -10.05 7.81
C ARG A 142 5.21 -9.57 9.17
N GLN A 143 4.54 -8.58 9.78
CA GLN A 143 4.88 -8.13 11.14
C GLN A 143 4.59 -9.25 12.16
N ALA A 144 3.49 -9.95 12.02
CA ALA A 144 3.14 -11.06 12.90
C ALA A 144 4.15 -12.21 12.84
N GLU A 145 4.63 -12.54 11.64
CA GLU A 145 5.65 -13.57 11.42
C GLU A 145 7.03 -13.15 11.94
N LYS A 146 7.46 -11.91 11.64
CA LYS A 146 8.77 -11.41 12.04
C LYS A 146 8.87 -11.09 13.54
N ASN A 147 7.77 -10.73 14.17
CA ASN A 147 7.72 -10.27 15.56
C ASN A 147 6.68 -11.05 16.38
N PRO A 148 6.80 -12.39 16.51
CA PRO A 148 5.81 -13.22 17.16
C PRO A 148 5.59 -12.85 18.63
N SER A 149 6.62 -12.41 19.36
CA SER A 149 6.49 -11.98 20.75
C SER A 149 5.67 -10.70 20.91
N ILE A 150 5.76 -9.76 19.96
CA ILE A 150 4.93 -8.55 19.95
C ILE A 150 3.48 -8.93 19.65
N LYS A 151 3.28 -9.80 18.65
CA LYS A 151 1.96 -10.34 18.31
C LYS A 151 1.31 -10.99 19.52
N GLU A 152 2.00 -11.94 20.16
CA GLU A 152 1.49 -12.66 21.32
C GLU A 152 1.11 -11.74 22.48
N LYS A 153 1.93 -10.70 22.73
CA LYS A 153 1.73 -9.79 23.86
C LYS A 153 0.65 -8.74 23.61
N TYR A 154 0.51 -8.22 22.39
CA TYR A 154 -0.26 -7.00 22.12
C TYR A 154 -1.41 -7.18 21.09
N VAL A 155 -1.45 -8.29 20.36
CA VAL A 155 -2.51 -8.57 19.38
C VAL A 155 -3.43 -9.65 19.93
N THR A 156 -4.31 -9.29 20.85
CA THR A 156 -5.04 -10.24 21.71
C THR A 156 -6.55 -10.33 21.47
N ASN A 157 -7.16 -9.36 20.76
CA ASN A 157 -8.62 -9.23 20.67
C ASN A 157 -9.16 -9.32 19.22
N LEU A 158 -8.37 -9.81 18.25
CA LEU A 158 -8.82 -9.89 16.86
C LEU A 158 -9.95 -10.89 16.64
N ASP A 159 -10.14 -11.84 17.55
CA ASP A 159 -11.27 -12.78 17.57
C ASP A 159 -12.63 -12.09 17.75
N LYS A 160 -12.63 -10.83 18.21
CA LYS A 160 -13.85 -9.99 18.37
C LYS A 160 -14.22 -9.21 17.10
N LEU A 161 -13.42 -9.26 16.04
CA LEU A 161 -13.78 -8.66 14.76
C LEU A 161 -15.04 -9.33 14.20
N ASP A 162 -15.98 -8.55 13.69
CA ASP A 162 -17.13 -9.09 12.96
C ASP A 162 -16.71 -9.73 11.63
N LYS A 163 -15.82 -9.06 10.89
CA LYS A 163 -15.25 -9.58 9.64
C LYS A 163 -13.83 -9.04 9.42
N ILE A 164 -13.02 -9.87 8.78
CA ILE A 164 -11.76 -9.45 8.17
C ILE A 164 -11.98 -9.31 6.66
N LEU A 165 -11.48 -8.21 6.10
CA LEU A 165 -11.54 -7.90 4.69
C LEU A 165 -10.16 -8.19 4.08
N ALA A 166 -10.08 -9.25 3.28
CA ALA A 166 -8.89 -9.68 2.58
C ALA A 166 -8.86 -9.07 1.16
N LEU A 167 -7.68 -8.83 0.63
CA LEU A 167 -7.49 -8.24 -0.71
C LEU A 167 -7.26 -9.28 -1.81
N SER A 168 -7.05 -10.56 -1.43
CA SER A 168 -6.92 -11.69 -2.34
C SER A 168 -7.33 -13.00 -1.66
N SER A 169 -7.59 -14.06 -2.43
CA SER A 169 -7.93 -15.37 -1.86
C SER A 169 -6.74 -16.02 -1.17
N SER A 170 -5.52 -15.85 -1.69
CA SER A 170 -4.29 -16.34 -1.04
C SER A 170 -4.10 -15.72 0.35
N GLN A 171 -4.42 -14.43 0.50
CA GLN A 171 -4.35 -13.75 1.79
C GLN A 171 -5.30 -14.36 2.84
N ILE A 172 -6.43 -14.92 2.42
CA ILE A 172 -7.37 -15.58 3.35
C ILE A 172 -6.68 -16.75 4.08
N ASP A 173 -5.98 -17.62 3.34
CA ASP A 173 -5.32 -18.79 3.93
C ASP A 173 -4.14 -18.38 4.83
N GLU A 174 -3.44 -17.30 4.48
CA GLU A 174 -2.41 -16.70 5.33
C GLU A 174 -3.01 -16.13 6.64
N ILE A 175 -4.12 -15.39 6.57
CA ILE A 175 -4.82 -14.86 7.76
C ILE A 175 -5.25 -16.00 8.69
N VAL A 176 -5.86 -17.06 8.15
CA VAL A 176 -6.24 -18.25 8.92
C VAL A 176 -5.01 -18.85 9.62
N THR A 177 -3.91 -19.00 8.91
CA THR A 177 -2.69 -19.61 9.45
C THR A 177 -2.03 -18.73 10.51
N VAL A 178 -1.88 -17.43 10.22
CA VAL A 178 -1.14 -16.51 11.11
C VAL A 178 -1.93 -16.16 12.36
N TYR A 179 -3.25 -15.95 12.25
CA TYR A 179 -4.08 -15.47 13.37
C TYR A 179 -5.02 -16.52 13.94
N ASN A 180 -5.05 -17.74 13.37
CA ASN A 180 -6.01 -18.80 13.73
C ASN A 180 -7.47 -18.28 13.70
N TYR A 181 -7.79 -17.47 12.68
CA TYR A 181 -9.08 -16.82 12.53
C TYR A 181 -10.01 -17.69 11.66
N SER A 182 -11.32 -17.65 11.93
CA SER A 182 -12.30 -18.47 11.20
C SER A 182 -12.46 -17.98 9.74
N LYS A 183 -12.23 -18.87 8.77
CA LYS A 183 -12.30 -18.56 7.32
C LYS A 183 -13.65 -17.99 6.90
N GLU A 184 -14.75 -18.43 7.52
CA GLU A 184 -16.12 -17.95 7.23
C GLU A 184 -16.36 -16.48 7.61
N ASN A 185 -15.49 -15.92 8.45
CA ASN A 185 -15.50 -14.52 8.86
C ASN A 185 -14.51 -13.67 8.08
N ILE A 186 -13.86 -14.20 7.04
CA ILE A 186 -12.99 -13.47 6.13
C ILE A 186 -13.71 -13.30 4.80
N ILE A 187 -13.76 -12.07 4.30
CA ILE A 187 -14.38 -11.73 3.02
C ILE A 187 -13.28 -11.23 2.07
N ASN A 188 -13.15 -11.87 0.91
CA ASN A 188 -12.32 -11.32 -0.16
C ASN A 188 -13.07 -10.16 -0.81
N ILE A 189 -12.59 -8.93 -0.58
CA ILE A 189 -13.13 -7.71 -1.19
C ILE A 189 -12.35 -7.29 -2.42
N GLY A 190 -11.21 -7.96 -2.68
CA GLY A 190 -10.30 -7.55 -3.73
C GLY A 190 -9.63 -6.21 -3.41
N ALA A 191 -9.05 -5.65 -4.44
CA ALA A 191 -8.48 -4.31 -4.41
C ALA A 191 -9.05 -3.49 -5.59
N GLY A 192 -8.77 -2.21 -5.62
CA GLY A 192 -9.24 -1.35 -6.67
C GLY A 192 -8.21 -0.26 -6.97
N TYR A 193 -8.44 0.50 -8.00
CA TYR A 193 -7.66 1.67 -8.35
C TYR A 193 -8.58 2.88 -8.56
N ASN A 194 -8.02 4.07 -8.51
CA ASN A 194 -8.78 5.31 -8.73
C ASN A 194 -8.95 5.57 -10.23
N GLU A 195 -10.12 5.22 -10.79
CA GLU A 195 -10.45 5.41 -12.20
C GLU A 195 -10.48 6.89 -12.65
N LYS A 196 -10.57 7.84 -11.71
CA LYS A 196 -10.50 9.27 -12.01
C LYS A 196 -9.06 9.75 -12.25
N VAL A 197 -8.09 8.97 -11.74
CA VAL A 197 -6.65 9.24 -11.89
C VAL A 197 -6.06 8.37 -12.99
N PHE A 198 -6.39 7.08 -12.99
CA PHE A 198 -5.83 6.09 -13.90
C PHE A 198 -6.89 5.68 -14.94
N PHE A 199 -6.86 6.31 -16.08
CA PHE A 199 -7.79 6.09 -17.20
C PHE A 199 -7.05 6.24 -18.55
N PRO A 200 -7.46 5.51 -19.60
CA PRO A 200 -6.79 5.57 -20.89
C PRO A 200 -7.11 6.86 -21.65
N LEU A 201 -6.18 7.33 -22.49
CA LEU A 201 -6.47 8.41 -23.43
C LEU A 201 -7.42 7.91 -24.52
N ASN A 202 -8.45 8.71 -24.85
CA ASN A 202 -9.40 8.38 -25.92
C ASN A 202 -8.76 8.32 -27.31
N ASN A 203 -7.69 9.08 -27.52
CA ASN A 203 -6.97 9.18 -28.79
C ASN A 203 -5.48 8.97 -28.52
N TYR A 204 -5.08 7.71 -28.35
CA TYR A 204 -3.67 7.36 -28.28
C TYR A 204 -3.13 7.24 -29.71
N GLU A 205 -2.15 8.09 -30.04
CA GLU A 205 -1.43 7.98 -31.31
C GLU A 205 -0.13 7.19 -31.08
N PRO A 206 0.12 6.14 -31.89
CA PRO A 206 1.37 5.40 -31.81
C PRO A 206 2.57 6.33 -32.00
N LYS A 207 3.55 6.19 -31.11
CA LYS A 207 4.78 6.98 -31.14
C LYS A 207 5.85 6.27 -31.98
N GLU A 208 6.80 7.04 -32.52
CA GLU A 208 7.99 6.45 -33.17
C GLU A 208 8.88 5.72 -32.16
N LYS A 209 8.85 6.13 -30.89
CA LYS A 209 9.67 5.60 -29.81
C LYS A 209 8.83 4.80 -28.81
N LEU A 210 9.28 3.60 -28.48
CA LEU A 210 8.69 2.77 -27.46
C LEU A 210 9.06 3.29 -26.05
N GLU A 211 8.09 3.70 -25.27
CA GLU A 211 8.30 4.28 -23.95
C GLU A 211 7.88 3.31 -22.84
N ILE A 212 8.87 2.81 -22.12
CA ILE A 212 8.72 1.87 -21.00
C ILE A 212 8.74 2.63 -19.69
N LEU A 213 7.87 2.23 -18.76
CA LEU A 213 7.76 2.82 -17.44
C LEU A 213 7.96 1.77 -16.34
N TYR A 214 8.69 2.15 -15.32
CA TYR A 214 8.71 1.52 -14.01
C TYR A 214 8.38 2.57 -12.95
N ALA A 215 7.52 2.24 -11.99
CA ALA A 215 7.28 3.09 -10.83
C ALA A 215 7.22 2.23 -9.57
N GLY A 216 8.02 2.58 -8.55
CA GLY A 216 8.12 1.80 -7.32
C GLY A 216 9.36 2.09 -6.50
N LYS A 217 9.58 1.25 -5.48
CA LYS A 217 10.81 1.33 -4.67
C LYS A 217 12.01 0.86 -5.49
N PHE A 218 13.13 1.54 -5.35
CA PHE A 218 14.40 1.19 -5.98
C PHE A 218 15.18 0.21 -5.08
N ASP A 219 14.69 -1.02 -5.00
CA ASP A 219 15.31 -2.07 -4.21
C ASP A 219 15.31 -3.44 -4.91
N GLU A 220 16.06 -4.39 -4.33
CA GLU A 220 16.22 -5.73 -4.90
C GLU A 220 14.90 -6.51 -4.93
N SER A 221 14.06 -6.37 -3.89
CA SER A 221 12.80 -7.11 -3.82
C SER A 221 11.80 -6.71 -4.91
N LYS A 222 12.03 -5.55 -5.54
CA LYS A 222 11.23 -5.01 -6.66
C LYS A 222 11.86 -5.27 -8.03
N GLY A 223 12.96 -6.01 -8.10
CA GLY A 223 13.65 -6.32 -9.37
C GLY A 223 14.22 -5.10 -10.10
N PHE A 224 14.37 -3.99 -9.39
CA PHE A 224 14.77 -2.71 -9.98
C PHE A 224 16.13 -2.77 -10.67
N TYR A 225 17.12 -3.37 -10.04
CA TYR A 225 18.47 -3.48 -10.61
C TYR A 225 18.53 -4.41 -11.82
N GLU A 226 17.75 -5.49 -11.80
CA GLU A 226 17.61 -6.44 -12.90
C GLU A 226 16.90 -5.82 -14.09
N LEU A 227 15.92 -4.94 -13.85
CA LEU A 227 15.27 -4.18 -14.90
C LEU A 227 16.27 -3.29 -15.65
N ILE A 228 17.13 -2.55 -14.94
CA ILE A 228 18.16 -1.73 -15.59
C ILE A 228 19.09 -2.60 -16.45
N LYS A 229 19.57 -3.74 -15.92
CA LYS A 229 20.43 -4.65 -16.67
C LYS A 229 19.73 -5.20 -17.93
N ALA A 230 18.46 -5.60 -17.80
CA ALA A 230 17.65 -6.09 -18.90
C ALA A 230 17.43 -5.00 -19.96
N PHE A 231 17.14 -3.78 -19.55
CA PHE A 231 16.97 -2.67 -20.47
C PHE A 231 18.27 -2.32 -21.21
N ARG A 232 19.43 -2.38 -20.55
CA ARG A 232 20.74 -2.22 -21.21
C ARG A 232 20.99 -3.22 -22.33
N ILE A 233 20.46 -4.44 -22.19
CA ILE A 233 20.49 -5.46 -23.25
C ILE A 233 19.46 -5.15 -24.34
N LEU A 234 18.28 -4.68 -23.96
CA LEU A 234 17.20 -4.36 -24.87
C LEU A 234 17.57 -3.20 -25.81
N GLU A 235 18.12 -2.10 -25.29
CA GLU A 235 18.47 -0.91 -26.08
C GLU A 235 19.54 -1.16 -27.15
N ILE A 236 20.33 -2.22 -27.03
CA ILE A 236 21.27 -2.67 -28.07
C ILE A 236 20.52 -3.33 -29.25
N LYS A 237 19.42 -4.01 -28.96
CA LYS A 237 18.66 -4.81 -29.92
C LYS A 237 17.49 -4.05 -30.55
N VAL A 238 16.88 -3.16 -29.79
CA VAL A 238 15.72 -2.38 -30.19
C VAL A 238 16.13 -0.91 -30.29
N LYS A 239 15.97 -0.33 -31.48
CA LYS A 239 16.16 1.11 -31.67
C LYS A 239 14.93 1.85 -31.16
N ASP A 240 15.12 3.09 -30.79
CA ASP A 240 14.04 4.02 -30.40
C ASP A 240 13.20 3.47 -29.22
N VAL A 241 13.89 3.05 -28.14
CA VAL A 241 13.29 2.64 -26.87
C VAL A 241 13.81 3.51 -25.73
N GLU A 242 12.94 3.88 -24.80
CA GLU A 242 13.29 4.61 -23.57
C GLU A 242 12.71 3.90 -22.34
N LEU A 243 13.40 4.07 -21.20
CA LEU A 243 12.95 3.58 -19.89
C LEU A 243 12.91 4.76 -18.90
N ASP A 244 11.73 5.03 -18.38
CA ASP A 244 11.52 5.96 -17.28
C ASP A 244 11.39 5.18 -15.97
N LEU A 245 12.21 5.55 -14.98
CA LEU A 245 12.25 4.96 -13.64
C LEU A 245 11.75 6.01 -12.63
N ILE A 246 10.61 5.75 -11.99
CA ILE A 246 10.00 6.65 -11.01
C ILE A 246 10.10 6.05 -9.62
N GLY A 247 10.78 6.73 -8.70
CA GLY A 247 10.95 6.27 -7.32
C GLY A 247 11.99 7.08 -6.56
N ASN A 248 12.18 6.77 -5.30
CA ASN A 248 13.14 7.47 -4.47
C ASN A 248 14.50 6.76 -4.51
N LEU A 249 15.47 7.40 -5.15
CA LEU A 249 16.85 6.93 -5.16
C LEU A 249 17.58 7.38 -3.89
N LYS A 250 17.91 6.42 -3.03
CA LYS A 250 18.67 6.69 -1.81
C LYS A 250 20.11 7.08 -2.15
N GLU A 251 20.71 7.92 -1.31
CA GLU A 251 22.08 8.37 -1.50
C GLU A 251 23.08 7.19 -1.56
N GLU A 252 22.88 6.20 -0.69
CA GLU A 252 23.71 4.98 -0.60
C GLU A 252 23.65 4.10 -1.86
N ASP A 253 22.55 4.17 -2.63
CA ASP A 253 22.34 3.36 -3.82
C ASP A 253 22.77 4.06 -5.13
N LYS A 254 23.05 5.35 -5.08
CA LYS A 254 23.34 6.17 -6.27
C LYS A 254 24.51 5.63 -7.11
N GLU A 255 25.63 5.31 -6.46
CA GLU A 255 26.81 4.78 -7.15
C GLU A 255 26.49 3.49 -7.91
N ARG A 256 25.79 2.57 -7.27
CA ARG A 256 25.36 1.30 -7.87
C ARG A 256 24.43 1.53 -9.06
N VAL A 257 23.43 2.39 -8.89
CA VAL A 257 22.44 2.67 -9.94
C VAL A 257 23.10 3.34 -11.15
N TYR A 258 23.89 4.39 -10.94
CA TYR A 258 24.58 5.06 -12.04
C TYR A 258 25.63 4.17 -12.73
N SER A 259 26.25 3.25 -12.00
CA SER A 259 27.14 2.24 -12.61
C SER A 259 26.36 1.29 -13.53
N LEU A 260 25.14 0.88 -13.19
CA LEU A 260 24.27 0.04 -14.02
C LEU A 260 23.71 0.80 -15.24
N VAL A 261 23.31 2.04 -15.04
CA VAL A 261 22.83 2.91 -16.12
C VAL A 261 23.97 3.18 -17.14
N GLY A 262 25.19 3.35 -16.66
CA GLY A 262 26.37 3.56 -17.49
C GLY A 262 26.25 4.78 -18.40
N ASP A 263 26.49 4.60 -19.69
CA ASP A 263 26.43 5.64 -20.73
C ASP A 263 25.07 5.75 -21.44
N SER A 264 24.06 4.98 -21.00
CA SER A 264 22.73 5.02 -21.61
C SER A 264 22.12 6.42 -21.51
N LYS A 265 21.65 6.91 -22.66
CA LYS A 265 20.87 8.16 -22.76
C LYS A 265 19.36 7.90 -22.78
N ASN A 266 18.99 6.63 -22.79
CA ASN A 266 17.60 6.18 -22.90
C ASN A 266 16.98 5.79 -21.54
N ILE A 267 17.77 5.84 -20.45
CA ILE A 267 17.26 5.61 -19.08
C ILE A 267 17.16 6.96 -18.39
N LYS A 268 15.97 7.28 -17.90
CA LYS A 268 15.68 8.50 -17.13
C LYS A 268 15.21 8.12 -15.74
N ILE A 269 15.68 8.84 -14.73
CA ILE A 269 15.34 8.61 -13.32
C ILE A 269 14.63 9.83 -12.78
N TYR A 270 13.44 9.62 -12.19
CA TYR A 270 12.61 10.65 -11.60
C TYR A 270 12.32 10.32 -10.13
N ASN A 271 12.16 11.34 -9.32
CA ASN A 271 11.70 11.16 -7.94
C ASN A 271 10.28 10.62 -7.90
N ALA A 272 9.94 9.95 -6.79
CA ALA A 272 8.56 9.57 -6.53
C ALA A 272 7.64 10.81 -6.54
N MET A 273 6.44 10.64 -7.04
CA MET A 273 5.45 11.68 -7.21
C MET A 273 4.09 11.21 -6.67
N ASP A 274 3.12 12.12 -6.60
CA ASP A 274 1.77 11.78 -6.23
C ASP A 274 1.03 10.98 -7.33
N GLN A 275 -0.09 10.40 -6.99
CA GLN A 275 -0.87 9.57 -7.92
C GLN A 275 -1.38 10.35 -9.14
N ALA A 276 -1.73 11.63 -8.98
CA ALA A 276 -2.25 12.42 -10.09
C ALA A 276 -1.19 12.61 -11.19
N HIS A 277 0.02 12.99 -10.80
CA HIS A 277 1.15 13.12 -11.74
C HIS A 277 1.58 11.76 -12.31
N LEU A 278 1.56 10.70 -11.49
CA LEU A 278 1.87 9.36 -11.98
C LEU A 278 0.85 8.91 -13.05
N GLY A 279 -0.45 9.15 -12.82
CA GLY A 279 -1.50 8.87 -13.81
C GLY A 279 -1.31 9.64 -15.11
N GLU A 280 -0.90 10.92 -15.04
CA GLU A 280 -0.57 11.72 -16.23
C GLU A 280 0.59 11.13 -17.05
N ILE A 281 1.64 10.65 -16.36
CA ILE A 281 2.78 10.00 -17.02
C ILE A 281 2.35 8.65 -17.59
N MET A 282 1.65 7.82 -16.83
CA MET A 282 1.18 6.51 -17.29
C MET A 282 0.40 6.62 -18.61
N ARG A 283 -0.52 7.56 -18.72
CA ARG A 283 -1.31 7.78 -19.95
C ARG A 283 -0.47 8.08 -21.20
N GLN A 284 0.79 8.47 -21.00
CA GLN A 284 1.71 8.82 -22.09
C GLN A 284 2.70 7.71 -22.39
N LYS A 285 2.69 6.57 -21.69
CA LYS A 285 3.63 5.47 -21.87
C LYS A 285 2.97 4.28 -22.58
N ASP A 286 3.79 3.38 -23.09
CA ASP A 286 3.34 2.22 -23.85
C ASP A 286 3.30 0.95 -23.00
N ILE A 287 4.36 0.72 -22.23
CA ILE A 287 4.55 -0.50 -21.45
C ILE A 287 4.90 -0.14 -20.01
N PHE A 288 4.27 -0.81 -19.07
CA PHE A 288 4.65 -0.79 -17.66
C PHE A 288 5.33 -2.12 -17.29
N ILE A 289 6.44 -2.05 -16.55
CA ILE A 289 7.17 -3.25 -16.09
C ILE A 289 7.04 -3.38 -14.58
N LEU A 290 6.57 -4.54 -14.11
CA LEU A 290 6.53 -4.93 -12.69
C LEU A 290 7.40 -6.16 -12.45
N PRO A 291 8.73 -6.02 -12.26
CA PRO A 291 9.66 -7.15 -12.16
C PRO A 291 9.85 -7.61 -10.70
N SER A 292 8.84 -7.43 -9.85
CA SER A 292 8.93 -7.66 -8.40
C SER A 292 9.15 -9.13 -8.08
N TYR A 293 10.13 -9.45 -7.22
CA TYR A 293 10.30 -10.75 -6.60
C TYR A 293 9.30 -11.01 -5.48
N PHE A 294 8.85 -9.93 -4.87
CA PHE A 294 7.89 -9.99 -3.79
C PHE A 294 6.88 -8.84 -3.89
N GLU A 295 5.61 -9.20 -4.04
CA GLU A 295 4.49 -8.29 -4.12
C GLU A 295 3.23 -8.95 -3.54
N GLY A 296 2.36 -8.19 -2.89
CA GLY A 296 1.07 -8.72 -2.43
C GLY A 296 0.11 -8.87 -3.61
N LEU A 297 -0.27 -7.75 -4.21
CA LEU A 297 -1.20 -7.73 -5.34
C LEU A 297 -0.61 -7.03 -6.57
N GLY A 298 0.28 -6.07 -6.38
CA GLY A 298 0.82 -5.30 -7.50
C GLY A 298 -0.16 -4.30 -8.09
N LEU A 299 -0.88 -3.55 -7.22
CA LEU A 299 -1.88 -2.57 -7.62
C LEU A 299 -1.41 -1.61 -8.71
N ILE A 300 -0.13 -1.25 -8.69
CA ILE A 300 0.44 -0.36 -9.70
C ILE A 300 0.37 -0.93 -11.12
N ALA A 301 0.39 -2.27 -11.28
CA ALA A 301 0.15 -2.90 -12.58
C ALA A 301 -1.31 -2.77 -13.01
N VAL A 302 -2.25 -2.83 -12.05
CA VAL A 302 -3.68 -2.59 -12.30
C VAL A 302 -3.92 -1.13 -12.70
N GLU A 303 -3.28 -0.19 -12.03
CA GLU A 303 -3.29 1.25 -12.34
C GLU A 303 -2.74 1.51 -13.75
N ALA A 304 -1.66 0.82 -14.12
CA ALA A 304 -1.08 0.91 -15.46
C ALA A 304 -2.02 0.36 -16.55
N LEU A 305 -2.62 -0.82 -16.33
CA LEU A 305 -3.65 -1.36 -17.22
C LEU A 305 -4.85 -0.41 -17.33
N GLY A 306 -5.32 0.13 -16.19
CA GLY A 306 -6.38 1.14 -16.14
C GLY A 306 -6.04 2.41 -16.91
N SER A 307 -4.78 2.78 -17.00
CA SER A 307 -4.27 3.92 -17.79
C SER A 307 -4.05 3.60 -19.27
N GLY A 308 -4.26 2.33 -19.69
CA GLY A 308 -4.14 1.91 -21.09
C GLY A 308 -2.78 1.35 -21.49
N LEU A 309 -1.82 1.17 -20.56
CA LEU A 309 -0.54 0.57 -20.85
C LEU A 309 -0.66 -0.94 -21.02
N ARG A 310 0.24 -1.53 -21.80
CA ARG A 310 0.54 -2.95 -21.68
C ARG A 310 1.41 -3.20 -20.46
N VAL A 311 1.23 -4.35 -19.82
CA VAL A 311 1.99 -4.69 -18.63
C VAL A 311 2.85 -5.92 -18.87
N VAL A 312 4.10 -5.86 -18.42
CA VAL A 312 4.96 -7.03 -18.26
C VAL A 312 5.25 -7.21 -16.78
N ALA A 313 4.83 -8.30 -16.19
CA ALA A 313 4.96 -8.55 -14.76
C ALA A 313 5.58 -9.93 -14.50
N THR A 314 6.23 -10.08 -13.36
CA THR A 314 6.51 -11.41 -12.81
C THR A 314 5.20 -12.11 -12.44
N GLU A 315 5.19 -13.44 -12.36
CA GLU A 315 4.03 -14.25 -11.95
C GLU A 315 3.68 -14.00 -10.48
N ILE A 316 2.96 -12.90 -10.21
CA ILE A 316 2.47 -12.53 -8.89
C ILE A 316 1.07 -13.14 -8.74
N GLU A 317 0.93 -14.11 -7.83
CA GLU A 317 -0.30 -14.88 -7.65
C GLU A 317 -1.51 -13.96 -7.37
N GLY A 318 -1.36 -12.96 -6.48
CA GLY A 318 -2.42 -12.00 -6.18
C GLY A 318 -2.85 -11.16 -7.38
N LEU A 319 -1.93 -10.80 -8.29
CA LEU A 319 -2.23 -10.06 -9.51
C LEU A 319 -2.99 -10.94 -10.51
N ILE A 320 -2.51 -12.17 -10.71
CA ILE A 320 -3.13 -13.16 -11.62
C ILE A 320 -4.58 -13.44 -11.17
N GLU A 321 -4.77 -13.70 -9.88
CA GLU A 321 -6.10 -13.93 -9.30
C GLU A 321 -7.01 -12.70 -9.50
N PHE A 322 -6.51 -11.51 -9.18
CA PHE A 322 -7.29 -10.27 -9.25
C PHE A 322 -7.77 -9.94 -10.67
N LEU A 323 -6.90 -10.09 -11.65
CA LEU A 323 -7.21 -9.79 -13.07
C LEU A 323 -8.14 -10.82 -13.71
N GLY A 324 -8.07 -12.08 -13.24
CA GLY A 324 -8.91 -13.19 -13.75
C GLY A 324 -8.59 -13.58 -15.18
N ASP A 325 -9.18 -14.69 -15.62
CA ASP A 325 -8.84 -15.36 -16.88
C ASP A 325 -8.97 -14.45 -18.12
N LYS A 326 -9.97 -13.58 -18.14
CA LYS A 326 -10.23 -12.73 -19.30
C LYS A 326 -9.07 -11.75 -19.57
N ILE A 327 -8.51 -11.16 -18.53
CA ILE A 327 -7.39 -10.22 -18.67
C ILE A 327 -6.09 -10.99 -18.83
N ASN A 328 -5.86 -12.04 -18.02
CA ASN A 328 -4.63 -12.83 -18.06
C ASN A 328 -4.38 -13.52 -19.40
N ASN A 329 -5.43 -13.88 -20.12
CA ASN A 329 -5.34 -14.51 -21.45
C ASN A 329 -5.41 -13.48 -22.62
N SER A 330 -5.33 -12.19 -22.32
CA SER A 330 -5.32 -11.13 -23.32
C SER A 330 -3.89 -10.71 -23.69
N ASP A 331 -3.76 -9.87 -24.71
CA ASP A 331 -2.46 -9.33 -25.16
C ASP A 331 -2.04 -8.05 -24.44
N ILE A 332 -2.79 -7.63 -23.41
CA ILE A 332 -2.47 -6.42 -22.64
C ILE A 332 -1.56 -6.68 -21.44
N ILE A 333 -1.38 -7.95 -21.04
CA ILE A 333 -0.45 -8.34 -19.98
C ILE A 333 0.35 -9.58 -20.41
N GLU A 334 1.63 -9.57 -20.07
CA GLU A 334 2.56 -10.69 -20.27
C GLU A 334 3.22 -11.03 -18.94
N TYR A 335 3.28 -12.32 -18.60
CA TYR A 335 3.90 -12.78 -17.37
C TYR A 335 5.27 -13.40 -17.63
N ILE A 336 6.20 -13.08 -16.74
CA ILE A 336 7.54 -13.67 -16.70
C ILE A 336 7.60 -14.60 -15.49
N ALA A 337 8.06 -15.82 -15.69
CA ALA A 337 8.26 -16.78 -14.60
C ALA A 337 9.07 -16.14 -13.47
N MET A 338 8.63 -16.40 -12.22
CA MET A 338 9.33 -15.90 -11.05
C MET A 338 10.77 -16.41 -11.06
N PRO A 339 11.78 -15.54 -10.98
CA PRO A 339 13.18 -15.99 -10.97
C PRO A 339 13.44 -16.88 -9.76
N THR A 340 14.16 -17.97 -9.98
CA THR A 340 14.69 -18.80 -8.88
C THR A 340 15.86 -18.08 -8.25
N ILE A 341 15.77 -17.79 -6.94
CA ILE A 341 16.85 -17.22 -6.13
C ILE A 341 17.79 -18.35 -5.67
#